data_be16206becd8bd1bc1c3cb34c40612a3
#
_entry.id   be16206becd8bd1bc1c3cb34c40612a3
#
_cell.length_a   1.000
_cell.length_b   1.000
_cell.length_c   1.000
_cell.angle_alpha   90.00
_cell.angle_beta   90.00
_cell.angle_gamma   90.00
#
_symmetry.space_group_name_H-M   'P 1'
#
loop_
_entity.id
_entity.type
_entity.pdbx_description
1 polymer ?
#
loop_
_entity_poly.entity_id
_entity_poly.type
_entity_poly.pdbx_seq_one_letter_code
_entity_poly.pdbx_strand_id
1 'polypeptide(L)'
;MYIKNPTTMKIKLLVLLLLSSLGTYAQQIQWMSLSEALEAQKKEPKKIFMDVYTKWCGPCKLLDKKTFANPDLARYVSEHFYAVKFDAEGNEPIRFYDQNYTNPNYDARKKGRNATHQFTQFLGVKGYPTMVFFSEDGDPIIPVVGYYTAQELEPYLKMIKQGDYMVFLDPDDFDKYLKTYVPRFRGK
;
A
#
# COMPACT_ATOMS: atom_id res chain seq x y z
N MET A 1 57.64 -4.76 -16.32
CA MET A 1 56.89 -5.98 -15.94
C MET A 1 56.34 -5.76 -14.52
N TYR A 2 55.08 -5.36 -14.40
CA TYR A 2 54.43 -4.99 -13.11
C TYR A 2 53.99 -6.29 -12.42
N ILE A 3 54.67 -6.72 -11.40
CA ILE A 3 54.31 -7.92 -10.61
C ILE A 3 53.14 -7.51 -9.72
N LYS A 4 51.87 -7.85 -10.09
CA LYS A 4 50.69 -7.66 -9.25
C LYS A 4 50.86 -8.52 -7.98
N ASN A 5 50.99 -7.84 -6.84
CA ASN A 5 51.12 -8.45 -5.54
C ASN A 5 49.89 -9.32 -5.22
N PRO A 6 50.00 -10.65 -5.03
CA PRO A 6 48.87 -11.57 -4.83
C PRO A 6 48.04 -11.22 -3.57
N THR A 7 48.62 -10.53 -2.60
CA THR A 7 47.96 -10.10 -1.37
C THR A 7 46.93 -8.98 -1.65
N THR A 8 47.27 -8.02 -2.52
CA THR A 8 46.34 -6.93 -2.91
C THR A 8 45.19 -7.43 -3.75
N MET A 9 45.39 -8.49 -4.53
CA MET A 9 44.34 -9.13 -5.32
C MET A 9 43.34 -9.89 -4.43
N LYS A 10 43.84 -10.59 -3.40
CA LYS A 10 43.00 -11.30 -2.41
C LYS A 10 42.16 -10.32 -1.58
N ILE A 11 42.73 -9.18 -1.16
CA ILE A 11 42.01 -8.15 -0.41
C ILE A 11 40.92 -7.51 -1.27
N LYS A 12 41.20 -7.21 -2.54
CA LYS A 12 40.16 -6.67 -3.46
C LYS A 12 39.01 -7.66 -3.71
N LEU A 13 39.34 -8.97 -3.81
CA LEU A 13 38.31 -10.00 -3.98
C LEU A 13 37.46 -10.17 -2.73
N LEU A 14 38.05 -10.06 -1.53
CA LEU A 14 37.34 -10.12 -0.25
C LEU A 14 36.44 -8.93 -0.04
N VAL A 15 36.88 -7.73 -0.42
CA VAL A 15 36.07 -6.51 -0.36
C VAL A 15 34.91 -6.58 -1.36
N LEU A 16 35.13 -7.13 -2.55
CA LEU A 16 34.07 -7.33 -3.56
C LEU A 16 33.00 -8.34 -3.07
N LEU A 17 33.41 -9.41 -2.40
CA LEU A 17 32.55 -10.42 -1.80
C LEU A 17 31.75 -9.85 -0.61
N LEU A 18 32.35 -8.98 0.21
CA LEU A 18 31.69 -8.31 1.32
C LEU A 18 30.67 -7.26 0.82
N LEU A 19 30.93 -6.58 -0.29
CA LEU A 19 29.99 -5.63 -0.92
C LEU A 19 28.80 -6.35 -1.60
N SER A 20 28.97 -7.59 -2.07
CA SER A 20 27.90 -8.38 -2.66
C SER A 20 26.94 -9.00 -1.63
N SER A 21 27.32 -9.04 -0.36
CA SER A 21 26.49 -9.52 0.76
C SER A 21 25.57 -8.46 1.36
N LEU A 22 25.52 -7.23 0.80
CA LEU A 22 24.45 -6.27 1.09
C LEU A 22 23.16 -6.86 0.53
N GLY A 23 22.58 -7.71 1.37
CA GLY A 23 21.44 -8.56 1.04
C GLY A 23 20.30 -7.77 0.44
N THR A 24 19.72 -8.30 -0.59
CA THR A 24 18.37 -7.96 -1.06
C THR A 24 17.39 -8.28 0.07
N TYR A 25 17.28 -7.39 1.06
CA TYR A 25 16.12 -7.43 1.95
C TYR A 25 14.90 -7.27 1.06
N ALA A 26 14.04 -8.29 1.05
CA ALA A 26 12.74 -8.17 0.40
C ALA A 26 12.07 -6.93 1.01
N GLN A 27 11.87 -5.89 0.19
CA GLN A 27 11.30 -4.64 0.66
C GLN A 27 9.88 -4.94 1.12
N GLN A 28 9.61 -4.75 2.41
CA GLN A 28 8.28 -4.85 2.98
C GLN A 28 7.62 -3.46 2.93
N ILE A 29 6.30 -3.44 2.72
CA ILE A 29 5.54 -2.20 2.81
C ILE A 29 5.66 -1.65 4.23
N GLN A 30 6.11 -0.40 4.36
CA GLN A 30 6.13 0.32 5.62
C GLN A 30 4.77 0.98 5.82
N TRP A 31 3.96 0.33 6.65
CA TRP A 31 2.63 0.82 6.98
C TRP A 31 2.69 1.92 8.04
N MET A 32 1.88 2.96 7.86
CA MET A 32 1.73 4.09 8.78
C MET A 32 0.24 4.38 9.04
N SER A 33 -0.04 5.26 9.99
CA SER A 33 -1.38 5.81 10.20
C SER A 33 -1.75 6.82 9.11
N LEU A 34 -3.05 7.11 8.95
CA LEU A 34 -3.48 8.17 8.03
C LEU A 34 -2.93 9.54 8.44
N SER A 35 -2.90 9.82 9.73
CA SER A 35 -2.38 11.09 10.26
C SER A 35 -0.90 11.28 9.88
N GLU A 36 -0.08 10.24 10.02
CA GLU A 36 1.33 10.29 9.61
C GLU A 36 1.47 10.50 8.09
N ALA A 37 0.64 9.84 7.28
CA ALA A 37 0.66 9.98 5.83
C ALA A 37 0.28 11.40 5.39
N LEU A 38 -0.76 11.99 5.98
CA LEU A 38 -1.19 13.36 5.70
C LEU A 38 -0.12 14.40 6.13
N GLU A 39 0.56 14.18 7.25
CA GLU A 39 1.69 15.04 7.64
C GLU A 39 2.91 14.87 6.73
N ALA A 40 3.16 13.65 6.22
CA ALA A 40 4.21 13.41 5.25
C ALA A 40 3.92 14.08 3.90
N GLN A 41 2.66 14.08 3.44
CA GLN A 41 2.24 14.76 2.22
C GLN A 41 2.52 16.26 2.22
N LYS A 42 2.46 16.93 3.38
CA LYS A 42 2.80 18.37 3.50
C LYS A 42 4.27 18.66 3.17
N LYS A 43 5.15 17.67 3.35
CA LYS A 43 6.60 17.79 3.08
C LYS A 43 6.97 17.29 1.70
N GLU A 44 6.42 16.17 1.31
CA GLU A 44 6.63 15.52 0.02
C GLU A 44 5.28 15.06 -0.52
N PRO A 45 4.68 15.76 -1.50
CA PRO A 45 3.41 15.36 -2.10
C PRO A 45 3.53 13.99 -2.77
N LYS A 46 2.81 13.00 -2.21
CA LYS A 46 2.75 11.63 -2.71
C LYS A 46 1.37 11.06 -2.43
N LYS A 47 0.81 10.31 -3.37
CA LYS A 47 -0.50 9.66 -3.20
C LYS A 47 -0.50 8.70 -2.00
N ILE A 48 -1.67 8.49 -1.39
CA ILE A 48 -1.83 7.49 -0.31
C ILE A 48 -2.49 6.23 -0.88
N PHE A 49 -1.99 5.08 -0.47
CA PHE A 49 -2.58 3.77 -0.64
C PHE A 49 -3.00 3.25 0.74
N MET A 50 -4.31 3.20 1.00
CA MET A 50 -4.84 2.77 2.29
C MET A 50 -5.48 1.38 2.17
N ASP A 51 -5.07 0.43 3.02
CA ASP A 51 -5.77 -0.82 3.25
C ASP A 51 -6.74 -0.67 4.42
N VAL A 52 -8.04 -0.74 4.11
CA VAL A 52 -9.13 -0.73 5.09
C VAL A 52 -9.51 -2.17 5.43
N TYR A 53 -9.20 -2.59 6.65
CA TYR A 53 -9.35 -3.97 7.10
C TYR A 53 -10.11 -4.07 8.41
N THR A 54 -10.42 -5.29 8.85
CA THR A 54 -10.84 -5.61 10.22
C THR A 54 -10.07 -6.82 10.75
N LYS A 55 -9.93 -6.91 12.06
CA LYS A 55 -9.15 -7.98 12.72
C LYS A 55 -9.71 -9.40 12.50
N TRP A 56 -11.02 -9.51 12.27
CA TRP A 56 -11.71 -10.78 12.01
C TRP A 56 -11.74 -11.17 10.53
N CYS A 57 -11.38 -10.26 9.60
CA CYS A 57 -11.50 -10.45 8.17
C CYS A 57 -10.48 -11.48 7.63
N GLY A 58 -10.95 -12.65 7.23
CA GLY A 58 -10.11 -13.70 6.63
C GLY A 58 -9.44 -13.29 5.32
N PRO A 59 -10.20 -12.75 4.35
CA PRO A 59 -9.62 -12.24 3.10
C PRO A 59 -8.58 -11.13 3.29
N CYS A 60 -8.72 -10.27 4.33
CA CYS A 60 -7.71 -9.24 4.64
C CYS A 60 -6.37 -9.88 5.06
N LYS A 61 -6.43 -10.91 5.91
CA LYS A 61 -5.23 -11.67 6.30
C LYS A 61 -4.57 -12.36 5.11
N LEU A 62 -5.38 -12.81 4.15
CA LEU A 62 -4.88 -13.41 2.93
C LEU A 62 -4.22 -12.36 2.02
N LEU A 63 -4.79 -11.15 1.92
CA LEU A 63 -4.23 -10.01 1.21
C LEU A 63 -2.84 -9.65 1.77
N ASP A 64 -2.72 -9.54 3.10
CA ASP A 64 -1.43 -9.30 3.77
C ASP A 64 -0.40 -10.37 3.42
N LYS A 65 -0.79 -11.64 3.56
CA LYS A 65 0.13 -12.79 3.39
C LYS A 65 0.54 -13.03 1.94
N LYS A 66 -0.32 -12.74 0.97
CA LYS A 66 -0.12 -13.12 -0.43
C LYS A 66 0.19 -11.93 -1.33
N THR A 67 -0.60 -10.87 -1.22
CA THR A 67 -0.53 -9.72 -2.13
C THR A 67 0.49 -8.70 -1.65
N PHE A 68 0.36 -8.24 -0.41
CA PHE A 68 1.28 -7.23 0.15
C PHE A 68 2.67 -7.78 0.45
N ALA A 69 2.81 -9.10 0.60
CA ALA A 69 4.10 -9.77 0.70
C ALA A 69 4.76 -10.04 -0.67
N ASN A 70 4.12 -9.69 -1.80
CA ASN A 70 4.73 -9.80 -3.12
C ASN A 70 5.84 -8.73 -3.27
N PRO A 71 7.09 -9.10 -3.61
CA PRO A 71 8.22 -8.17 -3.62
C PRO A 71 8.06 -7.03 -4.63
N ASP A 72 7.46 -7.30 -5.79
CA ASP A 72 7.29 -6.28 -6.84
C ASP A 72 6.24 -5.27 -6.42
N LEU A 73 5.12 -5.72 -5.86
CA LEU A 73 4.08 -4.86 -5.32
C LEU A 73 4.59 -4.06 -4.12
N ALA A 74 5.25 -4.71 -3.16
CA ALA A 74 5.77 -4.05 -1.96
C ALA A 74 6.76 -2.94 -2.32
N ARG A 75 7.67 -3.20 -3.27
CA ARG A 75 8.59 -2.20 -3.79
C ARG A 75 7.83 -1.04 -4.43
N TYR A 76 6.89 -1.34 -5.34
CA TYR A 76 6.14 -0.31 -6.07
C TYR A 76 5.33 0.59 -5.13
N VAL A 77 4.63 0.00 -4.17
CA VAL A 77 3.85 0.76 -3.17
C VAL A 77 4.78 1.63 -2.33
N SER A 78 5.90 1.09 -1.83
CA SER A 78 6.85 1.84 -0.99
C SER A 78 7.50 3.02 -1.75
N GLU A 79 7.78 2.86 -3.04
CA GLU A 79 8.37 3.91 -3.87
C GLU A 79 7.39 5.04 -4.23
N HIS A 80 6.12 4.69 -4.45
CA HIS A 80 5.18 5.60 -5.10
C HIS A 80 4.02 6.07 -4.23
N PHE A 81 3.82 5.47 -3.05
CA PHE A 81 2.70 5.79 -2.15
C PHE A 81 3.15 5.92 -0.70
N TYR A 82 2.40 6.68 0.08
CA TYR A 82 2.35 6.49 1.52
C TYR A 82 1.37 5.36 1.81
N ALA A 83 1.85 4.29 2.42
CA ALA A 83 1.04 3.11 2.67
C ALA A 83 0.39 3.20 4.05
N VAL A 84 -0.93 3.17 4.11
CA VAL A 84 -1.72 3.32 5.33
C VAL A 84 -2.46 2.02 5.65
N LYS A 85 -2.40 1.58 6.92
CA LYS A 85 -3.27 0.53 7.48
C LYS A 85 -4.34 1.17 8.34
N PHE A 86 -5.61 0.91 8.04
CA PHE A 86 -6.74 1.44 8.80
C PHE A 86 -7.69 0.34 9.25
N ASP A 87 -7.79 0.14 10.57
CA ASP A 87 -8.78 -0.78 11.16
C ASP A 87 -10.16 -0.13 11.14
N ALA A 88 -11.03 -0.61 10.26
CA ALA A 88 -12.39 -0.09 10.04
C ALA A 88 -13.29 -0.21 11.28
N GLU A 89 -12.93 -1.03 12.25
CA GLU A 89 -13.61 -1.22 13.52
C GLU A 89 -12.71 -0.82 14.72
N GLY A 90 -11.60 -0.12 14.43
CA GLY A 90 -10.68 0.39 15.44
C GLY A 90 -11.23 1.61 16.20
N ASN A 91 -10.40 2.17 17.09
CA ASN A 91 -10.76 3.33 17.90
C ASN A 91 -9.75 4.49 17.77
N GLU A 92 -8.84 4.42 16.82
CA GLU A 92 -7.89 5.50 16.56
C GLU A 92 -8.63 6.75 16.05
N PRO A 93 -8.54 7.91 16.72
CA PRO A 93 -9.20 9.12 16.24
C PRO A 93 -8.52 9.62 14.95
N ILE A 94 -9.31 10.00 13.97
CA ILE A 94 -8.84 10.53 12.69
C ILE A 94 -9.34 11.95 12.52
N ARG A 95 -8.40 12.89 12.32
CA ARG A 95 -8.71 14.23 11.86
C ARG A 95 -8.56 14.33 10.36
N PHE A 96 -9.67 14.65 9.67
CA PHE A 96 -9.70 14.73 8.22
C PHE A 96 -10.70 15.82 7.78
N TYR A 97 -10.30 16.72 6.86
CA TYR A 97 -11.09 17.91 6.46
C TYR A 97 -11.62 18.73 7.64
N ASP A 98 -10.75 19.00 8.62
CA ASP A 98 -11.10 19.72 9.87
C ASP A 98 -12.20 19.06 10.72
N GLN A 99 -12.58 17.82 10.39
CA GLN A 99 -13.49 17.02 11.20
C GLN A 99 -12.76 15.93 11.98
N ASN A 100 -13.28 15.61 13.15
CA ASN A 100 -12.78 14.50 13.97
C ASN A 100 -13.72 13.30 13.80
N TYR A 101 -13.16 12.21 13.30
CA TYR A 101 -13.84 10.92 13.17
C TYR A 101 -13.35 10.01 14.28
N THR A 102 -14.30 9.38 14.97
CA THR A 102 -14.02 8.46 16.09
C THR A 102 -14.85 7.20 15.96
N ASN A 103 -14.70 6.27 16.89
CA ASN A 103 -15.58 5.13 17.03
C ASN A 103 -16.22 5.14 18.45
N PRO A 104 -17.27 5.95 18.68
CA PRO A 104 -17.86 6.14 20.01
C PRO A 104 -18.47 4.86 20.59
N ASN A 105 -18.81 3.90 19.75
CA ASN A 105 -19.41 2.62 20.15
C ASN A 105 -18.39 1.47 20.19
N TYR A 106 -17.09 1.78 20.13
CA TYR A 106 -16.03 0.78 20.26
C TYR A 106 -16.04 0.14 21.64
N ASP A 107 -16.06 -1.19 21.69
CA ASP A 107 -15.94 -1.94 22.95
C ASP A 107 -14.65 -2.77 22.93
N ALA A 108 -13.68 -2.36 23.75
CA ALA A 108 -12.38 -3.02 23.86
C ALA A 108 -12.45 -4.49 24.37
N ARG A 109 -13.57 -4.90 24.99
CA ARG A 109 -13.78 -6.27 25.51
C ARG A 109 -14.20 -7.25 24.41
N LYS A 110 -14.67 -6.76 23.28
CA LYS A 110 -15.10 -7.61 22.15
C LYS A 110 -13.90 -8.25 21.46
N LYS A 111 -13.92 -9.57 21.32
CA LYS A 111 -12.89 -10.36 20.61
C LYS A 111 -13.17 -10.56 19.12
N GLY A 112 -14.32 -10.14 18.61
CA GLY A 112 -14.77 -10.30 17.24
C GLY A 112 -15.08 -8.98 16.57
N ARG A 113 -16.25 -8.90 15.94
CA ARG A 113 -16.75 -7.69 15.29
C ARG A 113 -17.00 -6.60 16.31
N ASN A 114 -16.62 -5.39 15.96
CA ASN A 114 -16.85 -4.18 16.74
C ASN A 114 -17.76 -3.20 15.99
N ALA A 115 -18.01 -2.04 16.59
CA ALA A 115 -18.70 -0.97 15.91
C ALA A 115 -17.83 -0.43 14.76
N THR A 116 -18.47 -0.01 13.68
CA THR A 116 -17.81 0.59 12.53
C THR A 116 -17.36 2.00 12.86
N HIS A 117 -16.11 2.31 12.56
CA HIS A 117 -15.53 3.63 12.74
C HIS A 117 -16.22 4.67 11.83
N GLN A 118 -16.42 5.89 12.31
CA GLN A 118 -17.06 6.95 11.54
C GLN A 118 -16.32 7.28 10.23
N PHE A 119 -15.01 7.18 10.20
CA PHE A 119 -14.20 7.38 9.00
C PHE A 119 -14.43 6.29 7.94
N THR A 120 -14.67 5.04 8.35
CA THR A 120 -15.09 3.96 7.45
C THR A 120 -16.41 4.31 6.74
N GLN A 121 -17.35 4.90 7.50
CA GLN A 121 -18.63 5.35 6.94
C GLN A 121 -18.44 6.54 5.99
N PHE A 122 -17.61 7.50 6.35
CA PHE A 122 -17.24 8.63 5.49
C PHE A 122 -16.65 8.16 4.15
N LEU A 123 -15.76 7.18 4.16
CA LEU A 123 -15.18 6.61 2.94
C LEU A 123 -16.15 5.74 2.13
N GLY A 124 -17.37 5.51 2.63
CA GLY A 124 -18.38 4.67 1.96
C GLY A 124 -17.99 3.19 1.86
N VAL A 125 -17.09 2.70 2.72
CA VAL A 125 -16.62 1.31 2.69
C VAL A 125 -17.70 0.37 3.21
N LYS A 126 -18.12 -0.59 2.37
CA LYS A 126 -19.21 -1.54 2.66
C LYS A 126 -18.76 -2.99 2.80
N GLY A 127 -17.48 -3.26 2.58
CA GLY A 127 -16.93 -4.62 2.64
C GLY A 127 -15.42 -4.62 2.91
N TYR A 128 -14.86 -5.77 3.25
CA TYR A 128 -13.43 -5.90 3.59
C TYR A 128 -12.79 -7.11 2.89
N PRO A 129 -11.53 -6.97 2.42
CA PRO A 129 -10.73 -5.75 2.42
C PRO A 129 -11.24 -4.72 1.41
N THR A 130 -10.91 -3.45 1.63
CA THR A 130 -11.07 -2.39 0.63
C THR A 130 -9.80 -1.56 0.59
N MET A 131 -9.19 -1.40 -0.59
CA MET A 131 -8.11 -0.45 -0.79
C MET A 131 -8.71 0.90 -1.18
N VAL A 132 -8.31 1.98 -0.50
CA VAL A 132 -8.73 3.35 -0.83
C VAL A 132 -7.50 4.15 -1.24
N PHE A 133 -7.61 4.83 -2.37
CA PHE A 133 -6.56 5.70 -2.87
C PHE A 133 -6.89 7.16 -2.60
N PHE A 134 -5.84 7.96 -2.30
CA PHE A 134 -5.97 9.39 -2.11
C PHE A 134 -4.97 10.13 -3.02
N SER A 135 -5.36 11.31 -3.45
CA SER A 135 -4.51 12.22 -4.23
C SER A 135 -3.30 12.72 -3.41
N GLU A 136 -2.41 13.46 -4.05
CA GLU A 136 -1.31 14.17 -3.38
C GLU A 136 -1.79 15.24 -2.40
N ASP A 137 -3.01 15.76 -2.62
CA ASP A 137 -3.65 16.75 -1.75
C ASP A 137 -4.47 16.10 -0.61
N GLY A 138 -4.49 14.77 -0.56
CA GLY A 138 -5.19 13.99 0.46
C GLY A 138 -6.66 13.72 0.15
N ASP A 139 -7.16 14.01 -1.05
CA ASP A 139 -8.54 13.76 -1.43
C ASP A 139 -8.78 12.28 -1.79
N PRO A 140 -9.85 11.63 -1.29
CA PRO A 140 -10.19 10.28 -1.71
C PRO A 140 -10.49 10.20 -3.21
N ILE A 141 -9.87 9.23 -3.91
CA ILE A 141 -10.03 9.04 -5.36
C ILE A 141 -11.05 7.92 -5.62
N ILE A 142 -10.74 6.70 -5.22
CA ILE A 142 -11.56 5.51 -5.51
C ILE A 142 -11.35 4.42 -4.46
N PRO A 143 -12.41 3.74 -4.03
CA PRO A 143 -12.32 2.48 -3.31
C PRO A 143 -12.24 1.29 -4.27
N VAL A 144 -11.35 0.34 -3.99
CA VAL A 144 -11.22 -0.95 -4.69
C VAL A 144 -11.56 -2.06 -3.70
N VAL A 145 -12.73 -2.65 -3.84
CA VAL A 145 -13.31 -3.60 -2.88
C VAL A 145 -12.95 -5.03 -3.24
N GLY A 146 -12.48 -5.79 -2.25
CA GLY A 146 -12.25 -7.23 -2.38
C GLY A 146 -10.78 -7.63 -2.33
N TYR A 147 -10.58 -8.95 -2.41
CA TYR A 147 -9.26 -9.57 -2.48
C TYR A 147 -8.74 -9.53 -3.92
N TYR A 148 -7.52 -9.08 -4.09
CA TYR A 148 -6.79 -9.06 -5.36
C TYR A 148 -5.41 -9.69 -5.20
N THR A 149 -4.96 -10.45 -6.17
CA THR A 149 -3.56 -10.84 -6.29
C THR A 149 -2.69 -9.62 -6.61
N ALA A 150 -1.37 -9.73 -6.50
CA ALA A 150 -0.47 -8.62 -6.85
C ALA A 150 -0.63 -8.20 -8.33
N GLN A 151 -0.85 -9.15 -9.22
CA GLN A 151 -1.06 -8.90 -10.65
C GLN A 151 -2.38 -8.20 -10.94
N GLU A 152 -3.46 -8.59 -10.25
CA GLU A 152 -4.77 -7.96 -10.40
C GLU A 152 -4.82 -6.56 -9.77
N LEU A 153 -4.02 -6.28 -8.73
CA LEU A 153 -3.94 -4.96 -8.11
C LEU A 153 -3.01 -4.01 -8.88
N GLU A 154 -2.08 -4.54 -9.66
CA GLU A 154 -1.09 -3.74 -10.40
C GLU A 154 -1.71 -2.66 -11.30
N PRO A 155 -2.74 -2.95 -12.14
CA PRO A 155 -3.34 -1.92 -12.99
C PRO A 155 -3.92 -0.75 -12.20
N TYR A 156 -4.56 -1.01 -11.05
CA TYR A 156 -5.06 0.06 -10.17
C TYR A 156 -3.92 0.94 -9.65
N LEU A 157 -2.86 0.31 -9.12
CA LEU A 157 -1.69 1.03 -8.61
C LEU A 157 -1.04 1.90 -9.69
N LYS A 158 -0.90 1.38 -10.90
CA LYS A 158 -0.29 2.10 -12.04
C LYS A 158 -1.17 3.24 -12.51
N MET A 159 -2.45 2.99 -12.76
CA MET A 159 -3.44 3.97 -13.16
C MET A 159 -3.50 5.16 -12.17
N ILE A 160 -3.59 4.86 -10.88
CA ILE A 160 -3.65 5.89 -9.85
C ILE A 160 -2.34 6.68 -9.80
N LYS A 161 -1.19 6.00 -9.81
CA LYS A 161 0.12 6.68 -9.78
C LYS A 161 0.33 7.60 -10.96
N GLN A 162 -0.07 7.19 -12.17
CA GLN A 162 0.09 7.94 -13.41
C GLN A 162 -0.95 9.06 -13.58
N GLY A 163 -2.06 9.00 -12.85
CA GLY A 163 -3.17 9.94 -12.99
C GLY A 163 -4.13 9.59 -14.13
N ASP A 164 -3.99 8.42 -14.76
CA ASP A 164 -4.81 8.00 -15.91
C ASP A 164 -6.31 7.92 -15.57
N TYR A 165 -6.66 7.73 -14.30
CA TYR A 165 -8.06 7.75 -13.84
C TYR A 165 -8.76 9.09 -14.12
N MET A 166 -8.02 10.18 -14.30
CA MET A 166 -8.57 11.52 -14.56
C MET A 166 -9.12 11.66 -15.98
N VAL A 167 -8.70 10.80 -16.91
CA VAL A 167 -9.12 10.84 -18.32
C VAL A 167 -10.20 9.80 -18.65
N PHE A 168 -10.56 8.95 -17.70
CA PHE A 168 -11.67 8.03 -17.88
C PHE A 168 -13.00 8.80 -17.71
N LEU A 169 -13.66 9.06 -18.82
CA LEU A 169 -14.90 9.83 -18.86
C LEU A 169 -16.14 8.96 -18.62
N ASP A 170 -15.99 7.66 -18.76
CA ASP A 170 -17.05 6.68 -18.73
C ASP A 170 -16.58 5.38 -18.02
N PRO A 171 -17.45 4.67 -17.31
CA PRO A 171 -17.10 3.41 -16.65
C PRO A 171 -16.50 2.37 -17.59
N ASP A 172 -16.91 2.36 -18.86
CA ASP A 172 -16.38 1.44 -19.86
C ASP A 172 -14.90 1.68 -20.20
N ASP A 173 -14.39 2.89 -20.03
CA ASP A 173 -12.98 3.22 -20.28
C ASP A 173 -12.07 2.48 -19.30
N PHE A 174 -12.47 2.39 -18.05
CA PHE A 174 -11.74 1.62 -17.06
C PHE A 174 -11.77 0.12 -17.35
N ASP A 175 -12.91 -0.42 -17.75
CA ASP A 175 -13.03 -1.82 -18.15
C ASP A 175 -12.17 -2.14 -19.38
N LYS A 176 -12.09 -1.25 -20.36
CA LYS A 176 -11.19 -1.38 -21.51
C LYS A 176 -9.73 -1.37 -21.08
N TYR A 177 -9.36 -0.43 -20.19
CA TYR A 177 -8.02 -0.36 -19.63
C TYR A 177 -7.64 -1.69 -18.95
N LEU A 178 -8.47 -2.23 -18.06
CA LEU A 178 -8.21 -3.50 -17.39
C LEU A 178 -8.06 -4.68 -18.36
N LYS A 179 -8.91 -4.75 -19.40
CA LYS A 179 -8.87 -5.84 -20.40
C LYS A 179 -7.59 -5.82 -21.24
N THR A 180 -7.00 -4.65 -21.46
CA THR A 180 -5.79 -4.49 -22.28
C THR A 180 -4.51 -4.45 -21.45
N TYR A 181 -4.62 -4.36 -20.14
CA TYR A 181 -3.47 -4.26 -19.25
C TYR A 181 -2.72 -5.61 -19.18
N VAL A 182 -1.41 -5.56 -19.37
CA VAL A 182 -0.53 -6.72 -19.22
C VAL A 182 0.26 -6.58 -17.91
N PRO A 183 -0.05 -7.39 -16.89
CA PRO A 183 0.65 -7.33 -15.61
C PRO A 183 2.14 -7.64 -15.76
N ARG A 184 2.96 -6.91 -14.98
CA ARG A 184 4.41 -7.08 -14.91
C ARG A 184 4.89 -7.56 -13.55
N PHE A 185 4.05 -7.46 -12.51
CA PHE A 185 4.37 -8.03 -11.21
C PHE A 185 4.37 -9.55 -11.33
N ARG A 186 5.40 -10.18 -10.76
CA ARG A 186 5.50 -11.64 -10.82
C ARG A 186 4.38 -12.27 -9.98
N GLY A 187 3.72 -13.27 -10.56
CA GLY A 187 2.84 -14.18 -9.82
C GLY A 187 3.65 -15.01 -8.81
N LYS A 188 2.98 -15.50 -7.76
CA LYS A 188 3.55 -16.53 -6.87
C LYS A 188 3.22 -17.90 -7.40
#